data_3d87c356a6456b5b51e32d079dfea9af
#
_entry.id   3d87c356a6456b5b51e32d079dfea9af
#
_cell.length_a   1.000
_cell.length_b   1.000
_cell.length_c   1.000
_cell.angle_alpha   90.00
_cell.angle_beta   90.00
_cell.angle_gamma   90.00
#
_symmetry.space_group_name_H-M   'P 1'
#
loop_
_entity.id
_entity.type
_entity.pdbx_description
1 polymer ?
#
loop_
_entity_poly.entity_id
_entity_poly.type
_entity_poly.pdbx_seq_one_letter_code
_entity_poly.pdbx_strand_id
1 'polypeptide(L)'
;TEFPGLGFRGRPAVGLKLESKGWQFLCIRVNNGSLLFSLRELDNQLVVEDTFDFPKQNSDAFLHHFLAAIDTFFQRYQSRVERLTAISITMNAIVDPISGVIYSSPYYAIQDIPLADKIQEKTGVAVFLQHSVTAWTMAESLYGAAKNNTDILQIVIDDIVGAGVVTNGKTLHSNSHSAVEIGHTKVIDSQTQCYCGAKGCLETEISIPQLIKKAQHLAQENPTSILNQYPITVETLCDADRKSVV
;
A
#
# COMPACT_ATOMS: atom_id res chain seq x y z
N THR A 1 -19.90 -28.32 -8.02
CA THR A 1 -21.22 -27.68 -8.03
C THR A 1 -21.87 -27.99 -9.38
N GLU A 2 -23.04 -28.64 -9.33
CA GLU A 2 -23.83 -28.88 -10.54
C GLU A 2 -24.42 -27.54 -10.99
N PHE A 3 -24.23 -27.18 -12.26
CA PHE A 3 -24.93 -26.06 -12.85
C PHE A 3 -26.33 -26.54 -13.27
N PRO A 4 -27.42 -25.82 -12.93
CA PRO A 4 -28.74 -26.14 -13.40
C PRO A 4 -28.76 -26.06 -14.93
N GLY A 5 -29.03 -27.17 -15.58
CA GLY A 5 -28.81 -27.39 -16.99
C GLY A 5 -29.70 -26.54 -17.87
N LEU A 6 -29.12 -25.92 -18.86
CA LEU A 6 -29.77 -25.66 -20.15
C LEU A 6 -30.06 -27.03 -20.77
N GLY A 7 -31.33 -27.34 -20.99
CA GLY A 7 -31.90 -28.64 -21.35
C GLY A 7 -31.31 -29.38 -22.57
N PHE A 8 -30.08 -29.81 -22.47
CA PHE A 8 -29.45 -30.73 -23.41
C PHE A 8 -29.60 -32.17 -22.92
N ARG A 9 -30.04 -33.08 -23.79
CA ARG A 9 -30.00 -34.52 -23.53
C ARG A 9 -28.56 -34.98 -23.51
N GLY A 10 -28.06 -35.33 -22.33
CA GLY A 10 -26.72 -35.87 -22.13
C GLY A 10 -26.34 -35.83 -20.65
N ARG A 11 -25.15 -36.38 -20.34
CA ARG A 11 -24.58 -36.31 -18.99
C ARG A 11 -24.42 -34.85 -18.55
N PRO A 12 -24.91 -34.46 -17.34
CA PRO A 12 -24.74 -33.08 -16.85
C PRO A 12 -23.27 -32.64 -16.94
N ALA A 13 -23.03 -31.42 -17.40
CA ALA A 13 -21.70 -30.85 -17.43
C ALA A 13 -21.21 -30.71 -15.98
N VAL A 14 -20.06 -31.32 -15.66
CA VAL A 14 -19.38 -31.15 -14.36
C VAL A 14 -18.60 -29.83 -14.42
N GLY A 15 -19.07 -28.82 -13.69
CA GLY A 15 -18.32 -27.58 -13.53
C GLY A 15 -17.18 -27.76 -12.54
N LEU A 16 -16.00 -27.26 -12.91
CA LEU A 16 -14.87 -27.12 -11.97
C LEU A 16 -15.01 -25.78 -11.26
N LYS A 17 -14.91 -25.80 -9.93
CA LYS A 17 -14.82 -24.60 -9.10
C LYS A 17 -13.47 -24.61 -8.39
N LEU A 18 -12.80 -23.46 -8.37
CA LEU A 18 -11.58 -23.30 -7.58
C LEU A 18 -11.93 -23.48 -6.09
N GLU A 19 -11.23 -24.39 -5.42
CA GLU A 19 -11.30 -24.51 -3.95
C GLU A 19 -10.47 -23.36 -3.36
N SER A 20 -11.13 -22.36 -2.78
CA SER A 20 -10.48 -21.18 -2.22
C SER A 20 -10.07 -21.36 -0.77
N LYS A 21 -10.80 -22.23 -0.04
CA LYS A 21 -10.56 -22.42 1.40
C LYS A 21 -9.27 -23.18 1.68
N GLY A 22 -8.56 -22.73 2.68
CA GLY A 22 -7.30 -23.33 3.11
C GLY A 22 -6.09 -23.02 2.20
N TRP A 23 -6.27 -22.36 1.06
CA TRP A 23 -5.20 -21.81 0.26
C TRP A 23 -5.08 -20.32 0.56
N GLN A 24 -3.98 -19.95 1.19
CA GLN A 24 -3.84 -18.63 1.81
C GLN A 24 -2.64 -17.87 1.27
N PHE A 25 -2.71 -16.56 1.36
CA PHE A 25 -1.59 -15.66 1.16
C PHE A 25 -1.57 -14.59 2.24
N LEU A 26 -0.36 -14.20 2.64
CA LEU A 26 -0.13 -13.18 3.63
C LEU A 26 0.21 -11.86 2.93
N CYS A 27 -0.62 -10.84 3.13
CA CYS A 27 -0.35 -9.49 2.68
C CYS A 27 0.25 -8.68 3.84
N ILE A 28 1.41 -8.05 3.62
CA ILE A 28 2.06 -7.17 4.57
C ILE A 28 2.14 -5.77 3.97
N ARG A 29 1.48 -4.81 4.59
CA ARG A 29 1.61 -3.40 4.23
C ARG A 29 2.55 -2.70 5.21
N VAL A 30 3.61 -2.12 4.68
CA VAL A 30 4.56 -1.32 5.45
C VAL A 30 4.12 0.14 5.42
N ASN A 31 3.63 0.63 6.55
CA ASN A 31 3.23 2.01 6.73
C ASN A 31 4.32 2.80 7.47
N ASN A 32 4.14 4.11 7.59
CA ASN A 32 4.97 4.95 8.44
C ASN A 32 4.68 4.63 9.93
N GLY A 33 5.57 3.85 10.56
CA GLY A 33 5.47 3.49 11.97
C GLY A 33 4.71 2.20 12.27
N SER A 34 4.21 1.44 11.28
CA SER A 34 3.50 0.18 11.52
C SER A 34 3.60 -0.81 10.36
N LEU A 35 3.39 -2.09 10.69
CA LEU A 35 3.19 -3.16 9.73
C LEU A 35 1.76 -3.69 9.88
N LEU A 36 0.99 -3.69 8.81
CA LEU A 36 -0.33 -4.32 8.76
C LEU A 36 -0.21 -5.68 8.07
N PHE A 37 -0.55 -6.73 8.78
CA PHE A 37 -0.57 -8.11 8.31
C PHE A 37 -2.02 -8.54 8.06
N SER A 38 -2.31 -9.03 6.87
CA SER A 38 -3.64 -9.55 6.52
C SER A 38 -3.47 -10.92 5.87
N LEU A 39 -3.88 -11.98 6.58
CA LEU A 39 -3.96 -13.33 6.03
C LEU A 39 -5.29 -13.49 5.29
N ARG A 40 -5.23 -13.90 4.04
CA ARG A 40 -6.42 -14.00 3.17
C ARG A 40 -6.48 -15.35 2.47
N GLU A 41 -7.71 -15.80 2.20
CA GLU A 41 -8.00 -16.94 1.34
C GLU A 41 -7.80 -16.57 -0.15
N LEU A 42 -7.75 -17.60 -1.01
CA LEU A 42 -7.55 -17.40 -2.44
C LEU A 42 -8.66 -16.57 -3.12
N ASP A 43 -9.85 -16.52 -2.55
CA ASP A 43 -10.96 -15.66 -2.99
C ASP A 43 -10.97 -14.27 -2.32
N ASN A 44 -9.86 -13.92 -1.68
CA ASN A 44 -9.64 -12.66 -0.98
C ASN A 44 -10.45 -12.48 0.33
N GLN A 45 -11.10 -13.52 0.85
CA GLN A 45 -11.74 -13.43 2.17
C GLN A 45 -10.68 -13.25 3.26
N LEU A 46 -10.92 -12.33 4.17
CA LEU A 46 -10.04 -12.06 5.29
C LEU A 46 -10.17 -13.17 6.35
N VAL A 47 -9.06 -13.80 6.68
CA VAL A 47 -8.96 -14.82 7.74
C VAL A 47 -8.59 -14.17 9.08
N VAL A 48 -7.56 -13.31 9.06
CA VAL A 48 -7.09 -12.55 10.22
C VAL A 48 -6.33 -11.31 9.77
N GLU A 49 -6.45 -10.25 10.55
CA GLU A 49 -5.69 -9.02 10.37
C GLU A 49 -5.10 -8.59 11.72
N ASP A 50 -3.85 -8.12 11.70
CA ASP A 50 -3.15 -7.64 12.89
C ASP A 50 -2.16 -6.53 12.51
N THR A 51 -1.95 -5.60 13.43
CA THR A 51 -1.04 -4.48 13.25
C THR A 51 0.06 -4.53 14.29
N PHE A 52 1.29 -4.35 13.84
CA PHE A 52 2.50 -4.33 14.66
C PHE A 52 3.11 -2.93 14.63
N ASP A 53 3.53 -2.42 15.78
CA ASP A 53 4.33 -1.21 15.84
C ASP A 53 5.68 -1.44 15.15
N PHE A 54 6.05 -0.51 14.28
CA PHE A 54 7.26 -0.60 13.50
C PHE A 54 7.93 0.77 13.39
N PRO A 55 8.62 1.20 14.46
CA PRO A 55 9.19 2.55 14.53
C PRO A 55 10.31 2.77 13.51
N LYS A 56 10.67 4.02 13.28
CA LYS A 56 11.78 4.39 12.39
C LYS A 56 13.09 3.79 12.88
N GLN A 57 13.86 3.21 11.96
CA GLN A 57 15.08 2.46 12.28
C GLN A 57 16.03 2.37 11.08
N ASN A 58 17.28 1.95 11.34
CA ASN A 58 18.30 1.67 10.32
C ASN A 58 18.11 0.28 9.68
N SER A 59 18.92 -0.04 8.68
CA SER A 59 18.82 -1.28 7.89
C SER A 59 18.85 -2.55 8.72
N ASP A 60 19.77 -2.68 9.67
CA ASP A 60 19.93 -3.91 10.47
C ASP A 60 18.73 -4.12 11.40
N ALA A 61 18.33 -3.07 12.10
CA ALA A 61 17.17 -3.11 12.98
C ALA A 61 15.88 -3.33 12.20
N PHE A 62 15.74 -2.73 11.00
CA PHE A 62 14.59 -2.91 10.12
C PHE A 62 14.40 -4.40 9.78
N LEU A 63 15.44 -5.04 9.25
CA LEU A 63 15.34 -6.44 8.85
C LEU A 63 15.06 -7.35 10.06
N HIS A 64 15.78 -7.14 11.16
CA HIS A 64 15.59 -7.92 12.39
C HIS A 64 14.16 -7.81 12.93
N HIS A 65 13.64 -6.59 13.09
CA HIS A 65 12.28 -6.38 13.60
C HIS A 65 11.20 -6.84 12.62
N PHE A 66 11.44 -6.71 11.32
CA PHE A 66 10.50 -7.22 10.32
C PHE A 66 10.36 -8.75 10.42
N LEU A 67 11.48 -9.46 10.49
CA LEU A 67 11.50 -10.92 10.65
C LEU A 67 10.89 -11.36 11.99
N ALA A 68 11.13 -10.60 13.07
CA ALA A 68 10.52 -10.85 14.38
C ALA A 68 8.99 -10.63 14.37
N ALA A 69 8.49 -9.63 13.63
CA ALA A 69 7.05 -9.43 13.45
C ALA A 69 6.38 -10.60 12.70
N ILE A 70 7.05 -11.15 11.67
CA ILE A 70 6.59 -12.34 10.97
C ILE A 70 6.51 -13.54 11.92
N ASP A 71 7.53 -13.77 12.74
CA ASP A 71 7.52 -14.86 13.74
C ASP A 71 6.37 -14.70 14.72
N THR A 72 6.19 -13.49 15.24
CA THR A 72 5.12 -13.17 16.19
C THR A 72 3.74 -13.41 15.57
N PHE A 73 3.56 -13.01 14.30
CA PHE A 73 2.32 -13.26 13.57
C PHE A 73 2.04 -14.76 13.45
N PHE A 74 3.01 -15.54 12.97
CA PHE A 74 2.81 -16.99 12.82
C PHE A 74 2.62 -17.71 14.15
N GLN A 75 3.32 -17.32 15.22
CA GLN A 75 3.10 -17.88 16.56
C GLN A 75 1.68 -17.57 17.07
N ARG A 76 1.24 -16.33 16.91
CA ARG A 76 -0.08 -15.88 17.41
C ARG A 76 -1.24 -16.53 16.66
N TYR A 77 -1.08 -16.74 15.36
CA TYR A 77 -2.16 -17.21 14.48
C TYR A 77 -1.90 -18.59 13.87
N GLN A 78 -1.07 -19.43 14.51
CA GLN A 78 -0.69 -20.75 14.03
C GLN A 78 -1.90 -21.62 13.65
N SER A 79 -2.97 -21.58 14.43
CA SER A 79 -4.20 -22.36 14.18
C SER A 79 -5.06 -21.83 13.02
N ARG A 80 -4.73 -20.66 12.47
CA ARG A 80 -5.45 -20.03 11.37
C ARG A 80 -4.70 -20.15 10.04
N VAL A 81 -3.42 -20.45 10.09
CA VAL A 81 -2.56 -20.64 8.91
C VAL A 81 -2.64 -22.09 8.47
N GLU A 82 -3.11 -22.32 7.23
CA GLU A 82 -3.23 -23.66 6.66
C GLU A 82 -2.18 -23.87 5.55
N ARG A 83 -2.45 -23.40 4.33
CA ARG A 83 -1.58 -23.58 3.15
C ARG A 83 -1.14 -22.22 2.65
N LEU A 84 -0.14 -21.63 3.29
CA LEU A 84 0.42 -20.37 2.85
C LEU A 84 1.16 -20.57 1.52
N THR A 85 0.68 -19.90 0.47
CA THR A 85 1.20 -20.03 -0.90
C THR A 85 2.19 -18.93 -1.25
N ALA A 86 1.98 -17.72 -0.72
CA ALA A 86 2.84 -16.58 -0.98
C ALA A 86 2.73 -15.52 0.13
N ILE A 87 3.76 -14.69 0.22
CA ILE A 87 3.77 -13.45 1.01
C ILE A 87 3.90 -12.29 0.03
N SER A 88 2.98 -11.33 0.12
CA SER A 88 3.00 -10.11 -0.68
C SER A 88 3.27 -8.92 0.23
N ILE A 89 4.24 -8.09 -0.13
CA ILE A 89 4.65 -6.92 0.65
C ILE A 89 4.47 -5.67 -0.19
N THR A 90 3.79 -4.67 0.37
CA THR A 90 3.68 -3.35 -0.24
C THR A 90 4.29 -2.29 0.64
N MET A 91 5.02 -1.36 0.03
CA MET A 91 5.74 -0.31 0.74
C MET A 91 5.87 0.95 -0.12
N ASN A 92 5.84 2.11 0.52
CA ASN A 92 6.24 3.38 -0.09
C ASN A 92 7.77 3.50 0.01
N ALA A 93 8.45 3.00 -1.01
CA ALA A 93 9.91 2.92 -1.08
C ALA A 93 10.36 2.73 -2.52
N ILE A 94 11.60 3.03 -2.83
CA ILE A 94 12.21 2.61 -4.08
C ILE A 94 12.52 1.13 -3.96
N VAL A 95 11.79 0.30 -4.70
CA VAL A 95 11.88 -1.16 -4.65
C VAL A 95 12.12 -1.75 -6.04
N ASP A 96 12.85 -2.84 -6.09
CA ASP A 96 12.91 -3.70 -7.28
C ASP A 96 11.97 -4.89 -7.06
N PRO A 97 10.84 -4.95 -7.80
CA PRO A 97 9.90 -6.05 -7.65
C PRO A 97 10.41 -7.38 -8.21
N ILE A 98 11.47 -7.37 -9.02
CA ILE A 98 12.05 -8.58 -9.61
C ILE A 98 13.00 -9.25 -8.62
N SER A 99 13.93 -8.47 -8.05
CA SER A 99 14.90 -8.98 -7.06
C SER A 99 14.39 -8.94 -5.63
N GLY A 100 13.27 -8.25 -5.36
CA GLY A 100 12.72 -8.11 -4.00
C GLY A 100 13.59 -7.27 -3.07
N VAL A 101 14.37 -6.33 -3.62
CA VAL A 101 15.27 -5.43 -2.88
C VAL A 101 14.58 -4.09 -2.62
N ILE A 102 14.74 -3.57 -1.40
CA ILE A 102 14.41 -2.18 -1.08
C ILE A 102 15.71 -1.37 -1.21
N TYR A 103 15.74 -0.43 -2.14
CA TYR A 103 16.88 0.46 -2.32
C TYR A 103 16.90 1.61 -1.30
N SER A 104 15.76 2.23 -1.06
CA SER A 104 15.62 3.30 -0.06
C SER A 104 14.17 3.54 0.32
N SER A 105 13.93 4.20 1.46
CA SER A 105 12.59 4.54 1.94
C SER A 105 12.53 5.96 2.48
N PRO A 106 11.43 6.69 2.27
CA PRO A 106 11.23 8.00 2.88
C PRO A 106 10.98 7.94 4.39
N TYR A 107 10.55 6.79 4.90
CA TYR A 107 10.17 6.63 6.30
C TYR A 107 11.24 6.00 7.17
N TYR A 108 12.10 5.18 6.58
CA TYR A 108 13.10 4.39 7.29
C TYR A 108 14.50 4.71 6.76
N ALA A 109 15.47 4.81 7.64
CA ALA A 109 16.88 5.05 7.26
C ALA A 109 17.54 3.75 6.79
N ILE A 110 17.02 3.20 5.68
CA ILE A 110 17.39 1.89 5.13
C ILE A 110 17.91 2.03 3.71
N GLN A 111 18.83 1.14 3.36
CA GLN A 111 19.43 1.07 2.02
C GLN A 111 19.77 -0.38 1.66
N ASP A 112 19.48 -0.75 0.40
CA ASP A 112 19.88 -2.01 -0.26
C ASP A 112 19.52 -3.27 0.54
N ILE A 113 18.27 -3.36 1.03
CA ILE A 113 17.80 -4.51 1.81
C ILE A 113 17.19 -5.57 0.90
N PRO A 114 17.76 -6.79 0.80
CA PRO A 114 17.18 -7.91 0.05
C PRO A 114 16.04 -8.56 0.85
N LEU A 115 14.94 -7.81 1.03
CA LEU A 115 13.87 -8.18 1.96
C LEU A 115 13.18 -9.48 1.56
N ALA A 116 12.88 -9.63 0.26
CA ALA A 116 12.17 -10.81 -0.21
C ALA A 116 12.98 -12.09 0.02
N ASP A 117 14.27 -12.09 -0.30
CA ASP A 117 15.17 -13.23 -0.11
C ASP A 117 15.24 -13.62 1.38
N LYS A 118 15.40 -12.63 2.27
CA LYS A 118 15.51 -12.89 3.71
C LYS A 118 14.25 -13.48 4.31
N ILE A 119 13.09 -13.07 3.84
CA ILE A 119 11.82 -13.63 4.27
C ILE A 119 11.61 -15.02 3.66
N GLN A 120 11.95 -15.21 2.38
CA GLN A 120 11.85 -16.51 1.72
C GLN A 120 12.81 -17.54 2.34
N GLU A 121 14.05 -17.16 2.66
CA GLU A 121 15.01 -18.02 3.40
C GLU A 121 14.41 -18.48 4.74
N LYS A 122 13.73 -17.58 5.44
CA LYS A 122 13.14 -17.84 6.75
C LYS A 122 11.87 -18.71 6.69
N THR A 123 10.99 -18.43 5.73
CA THR A 123 9.62 -18.99 5.71
C THR A 123 9.47 -20.15 4.74
N GLY A 124 10.37 -20.29 3.77
CA GLY A 124 10.26 -21.24 2.66
C GLY A 124 9.16 -20.93 1.66
N VAL A 125 8.51 -19.75 1.75
CA VAL A 125 7.38 -19.32 0.94
C VAL A 125 7.82 -18.23 -0.04
N ALA A 126 7.29 -18.24 -1.27
CA ALA A 126 7.57 -17.19 -2.26
C ALA A 126 7.14 -15.81 -1.75
N VAL A 127 8.03 -14.83 -1.94
CA VAL A 127 7.81 -13.45 -1.46
C VAL A 127 7.82 -12.48 -2.64
N PHE A 128 6.84 -11.60 -2.68
CA PHE A 128 6.68 -10.56 -3.69
C PHE A 128 6.69 -9.19 -3.02
N LEU A 129 7.53 -8.29 -3.52
CA LEU A 129 7.64 -6.91 -3.05
C LEU A 129 7.19 -5.96 -4.14
N GLN A 130 6.37 -4.97 -3.79
CA GLN A 130 5.90 -3.97 -4.75
C GLN A 130 5.75 -2.58 -4.10
N HIS A 131 5.93 -1.53 -4.90
CA HIS A 131 5.59 -0.17 -4.49
C HIS A 131 4.07 -0.04 -4.26
N SER A 132 3.67 0.59 -3.14
CA SER A 132 2.26 0.67 -2.74
C SER A 132 1.36 1.27 -3.82
N VAL A 133 1.75 2.40 -4.43
CA VAL A 133 0.93 3.05 -5.46
C VAL A 133 0.75 2.16 -6.69
N THR A 134 1.82 1.48 -7.11
CA THR A 134 1.73 0.51 -8.24
C THR A 134 0.78 -0.63 -7.90
N ALA A 135 0.87 -1.18 -6.68
CA ALA A 135 -0.03 -2.26 -6.24
C ALA A 135 -1.50 -1.79 -6.18
N TRP A 136 -1.76 -0.57 -5.69
CA TRP A 136 -3.11 0.00 -5.69
C TRP A 136 -3.64 0.21 -7.11
N THR A 137 -2.81 0.70 -8.03
CA THR A 137 -3.22 0.89 -9.42
C THR A 137 -3.53 -0.44 -10.11
N MET A 138 -2.77 -1.50 -9.81
CA MET A 138 -3.09 -2.85 -10.27
C MET A 138 -4.43 -3.33 -9.70
N ALA A 139 -4.69 -3.08 -8.42
CA ALA A 139 -5.94 -3.46 -7.78
C ALA A 139 -7.15 -2.74 -8.41
N GLU A 140 -7.03 -1.44 -8.67
CA GLU A 140 -8.06 -0.66 -9.39
C GLU A 140 -8.28 -1.16 -10.81
N SER A 141 -7.22 -1.53 -11.51
CA SER A 141 -7.30 -2.09 -12.87
C SER A 141 -8.01 -3.45 -12.90
N LEU A 142 -7.80 -4.29 -11.89
CA LEU A 142 -8.32 -5.67 -11.87
C LEU A 142 -9.72 -5.76 -11.22
N TYR A 143 -9.96 -4.99 -10.18
CA TYR A 143 -11.11 -5.17 -9.30
C TYR A 143 -11.91 -3.88 -9.05
N GLY A 144 -11.32 -2.72 -9.28
CA GLY A 144 -11.89 -1.42 -8.92
C GLY A 144 -12.65 -0.73 -10.05
N ALA A 145 -12.77 0.59 -9.92
CA ALA A 145 -13.51 1.44 -10.87
C ALA A 145 -12.89 1.49 -12.26
N ALA A 146 -11.58 1.20 -12.37
CA ALA A 146 -10.85 1.18 -13.64
C ALA A 146 -10.86 -0.19 -14.34
N LYS A 147 -11.61 -1.16 -13.82
CA LYS A 147 -11.75 -2.48 -14.45
C LYS A 147 -12.23 -2.35 -15.89
N ASN A 148 -11.60 -3.10 -16.80
CA ASN A 148 -11.82 -3.10 -18.26
C ASN A 148 -11.24 -1.89 -19.01
N ASN A 149 -10.49 -0.99 -18.34
CA ASN A 149 -9.71 0.02 -19.03
C ASN A 149 -8.29 -0.48 -19.25
N THR A 150 -7.74 -0.21 -20.44
CA THR A 150 -6.37 -0.57 -20.82
C THR A 150 -5.36 0.49 -20.44
N ASP A 151 -5.84 1.72 -20.24
CA ASP A 151 -5.01 2.89 -19.94
C ASP A 151 -5.59 3.60 -18.72
N ILE A 152 -4.77 3.71 -17.67
CA ILE A 152 -5.18 4.23 -16.35
C ILE A 152 -4.06 5.15 -15.84
N LEU A 153 -4.45 6.30 -15.35
CA LEU A 153 -3.64 7.15 -14.48
C LEU A 153 -4.35 7.26 -13.14
N GLN A 154 -3.75 6.69 -12.11
CA GLN A 154 -4.21 6.85 -10.74
C GLN A 154 -3.28 7.82 -10.00
N ILE A 155 -3.87 8.85 -9.42
CA ILE A 155 -3.15 9.78 -8.52
C ILE A 155 -3.52 9.41 -7.10
N VAL A 156 -2.52 9.28 -6.26
CA VAL A 156 -2.66 8.97 -4.83
C VAL A 156 -2.15 10.17 -4.04
N ILE A 157 -3.00 10.69 -3.15
CA ILE A 157 -2.66 11.72 -2.16
C ILE A 157 -2.94 11.10 -0.79
N ASP A 158 -1.87 10.71 -0.11
CA ASP A 158 -1.88 10.07 1.20
C ASP A 158 -0.70 10.65 2.01
N ASP A 159 -0.01 9.87 2.81
CA ASP A 159 1.27 10.26 3.43
C ASP A 159 2.32 10.65 2.39
N ILE A 160 2.20 10.10 1.20
CA ILE A 160 2.96 10.47 0.00
C ILE A 160 2.03 10.98 -1.10
N VAL A 161 2.62 11.63 -2.10
CA VAL A 161 1.96 11.99 -3.36
C VAL A 161 2.62 11.22 -4.50
N GLY A 162 1.87 10.32 -5.11
CA GLY A 162 2.38 9.44 -6.16
C GLY A 162 1.39 9.22 -7.29
N ALA A 163 1.85 8.62 -8.38
CA ALA A 163 0.99 8.16 -9.46
C ALA A 163 1.32 6.73 -9.86
N GLY A 164 0.28 5.99 -10.21
CA GLY A 164 0.41 4.71 -10.87
C GLY A 164 -0.17 4.78 -12.27
N VAL A 165 0.50 4.16 -13.21
CA VAL A 165 0.13 4.18 -14.63
C VAL A 165 -0.01 2.76 -15.15
N VAL A 166 -1.12 2.50 -15.82
CA VAL A 166 -1.31 1.30 -16.66
C VAL A 166 -1.43 1.79 -18.09
N THR A 167 -0.74 1.16 -19.01
CA THR A 167 -0.87 1.41 -20.44
C THR A 167 -0.87 0.10 -21.20
N ASN A 168 -1.80 -0.03 -22.15
CA ASN A 168 -2.05 -1.29 -22.87
C ASN A 168 -2.25 -2.49 -21.91
N GLY A 169 -2.94 -2.29 -20.79
CA GLY A 169 -3.19 -3.32 -19.79
C GLY A 169 -1.98 -3.75 -18.94
N LYS A 170 -0.85 -3.03 -19.03
CA LYS A 170 0.37 -3.31 -18.27
C LYS A 170 0.77 -2.13 -17.42
N THR A 171 1.19 -2.40 -16.19
CA THR A 171 1.75 -1.37 -15.32
C THR A 171 3.04 -0.80 -15.92
N LEU A 172 3.15 0.51 -15.91
CA LEU A 172 4.37 1.19 -16.30
C LEU A 172 5.43 1.02 -15.21
N HIS A 173 6.52 0.41 -15.55
CA HIS A 173 7.69 0.29 -14.69
C HIS A 173 8.83 1.13 -15.23
N SER A 174 9.49 1.88 -14.38
CA SER A 174 10.73 2.57 -14.71
C SER A 174 11.91 1.59 -14.68
N ASN A 175 12.86 1.75 -15.59
CA ASN A 175 14.14 1.03 -15.54
C ASN A 175 14.98 1.38 -14.30
N SER A 176 14.63 2.45 -13.59
CA SER A 176 15.28 2.89 -12.35
C SER A 176 14.60 2.39 -11.09
N HIS A 177 13.69 1.41 -11.20
CA HIS A 177 12.94 0.81 -10.09
C HIS A 177 12.05 1.77 -9.30
N SER A 178 11.90 3.01 -9.75
CA SER A 178 11.01 4.00 -9.13
C SER A 178 9.60 3.91 -9.70
N ALA A 179 8.61 4.17 -8.86
CA ALA A 179 7.25 4.48 -9.29
C ALA A 179 7.22 5.82 -10.07
N VAL A 180 6.04 6.22 -10.52
CA VAL A 180 5.87 7.54 -11.16
C VAL A 180 5.82 8.61 -10.07
N GLU A 181 6.97 9.22 -9.80
CA GLU A 181 7.23 10.12 -8.66
C GLU A 181 6.72 11.55 -8.91
N ILE A 182 5.42 11.71 -9.20
CA ILE A 182 4.82 13.04 -9.43
C ILE A 182 4.89 13.96 -8.18
N GLY A 183 4.97 13.37 -6.99
CA GLY A 183 5.10 14.11 -5.74
C GLY A 183 6.37 14.96 -5.66
N HIS A 184 7.41 14.62 -6.45
CA HIS A 184 8.64 15.39 -6.53
C HIS A 184 8.67 16.44 -7.64
N THR A 185 7.55 16.63 -8.35
CA THR A 185 7.37 17.76 -9.27
C THR A 185 7.47 19.09 -8.50
N LYS A 186 8.16 20.06 -9.08
CA LYS A 186 8.36 21.36 -8.45
C LYS A 186 7.11 22.21 -8.47
N VAL A 187 6.74 22.74 -7.31
CA VAL A 187 5.74 23.80 -7.15
C VAL A 187 6.49 25.14 -7.16
N ILE A 188 6.05 26.04 -8.03
CA ILE A 188 6.62 27.38 -8.14
C ILE A 188 6.45 28.10 -6.79
N ASP A 189 7.49 28.82 -6.37
CA ASP A 189 7.57 29.61 -5.14
C ASP A 189 7.62 28.84 -3.82
N SER A 190 7.46 27.53 -3.80
CA SER A 190 7.64 26.76 -2.57
C SER A 190 9.13 26.55 -2.26
N GLN A 191 9.50 26.84 -1.01
CA GLN A 191 10.84 26.61 -0.45
C GLN A 191 10.87 25.49 0.59
N THR A 192 9.77 24.76 0.76
CA THR A 192 9.66 23.68 1.74
C THR A 192 10.64 22.57 1.41
N GLN A 193 11.44 22.15 2.40
CA GLN A 193 12.44 21.11 2.24
C GLN A 193 11.75 19.74 2.12
N CYS A 194 12.09 18.98 1.07
CA CYS A 194 11.63 17.61 0.86
C CYS A 194 12.68 16.60 1.34
N TYR A 195 12.23 15.42 1.75
CA TYR A 195 13.13 14.32 2.13
C TYR A 195 14.03 13.84 0.97
N CYS A 196 13.62 14.04 -0.27
CA CYS A 196 14.44 13.73 -1.46
C CYS A 196 15.66 14.66 -1.63
N GLY A 197 15.86 15.61 -0.71
CA GLY A 197 16.93 16.59 -0.75
C GLY A 197 16.63 17.87 -1.56
N ALA A 198 15.53 17.89 -2.29
CA ALA A 198 15.10 19.06 -3.05
C ALA A 198 14.14 19.96 -2.25
N LYS A 199 13.88 21.16 -2.73
CA LYS A 199 12.87 22.08 -2.18
C LYS A 199 11.69 22.24 -3.13
N GLY A 200 10.50 22.51 -2.57
CA GLY A 200 9.31 22.83 -3.34
C GLY A 200 8.71 21.65 -4.09
N CYS A 201 8.83 20.43 -3.58
CA CYS A 201 8.16 19.29 -4.15
C CYS A 201 6.66 19.35 -3.87
N LEU A 202 5.83 18.89 -4.82
CA LEU A 202 4.36 18.87 -4.70
C LEU A 202 3.91 18.13 -3.43
N GLU A 203 4.57 17.04 -3.08
CA GLU A 203 4.30 16.26 -1.88
C GLU A 203 4.40 17.09 -0.59
N THR A 204 5.37 18.02 -0.53
CA THR A 204 5.54 18.91 0.63
C THR A 204 4.44 19.96 0.73
N GLU A 205 3.58 20.06 -0.28
CA GLU A 205 2.49 21.03 -0.33
C GLU A 205 1.11 20.38 -0.11
N ILE A 206 0.89 19.17 -0.62
CA ILE A 206 -0.44 18.57 -0.70
C ILE A 206 -0.58 17.19 -0.07
N SER A 207 0.51 16.58 0.46
CA SER A 207 0.34 15.31 1.20
C SER A 207 -0.54 15.51 2.44
N ILE A 208 -1.25 14.48 2.87
CA ILE A 208 -2.18 14.57 4.02
C ILE A 208 -1.52 15.17 5.27
N PRO A 209 -0.32 14.74 5.70
CA PRO A 209 0.35 15.35 6.84
C PRO A 209 0.64 16.85 6.65
N GLN A 210 0.96 17.27 5.43
CA GLN A 210 1.21 18.69 5.14
C GLN A 210 -0.08 19.51 5.12
N LEU A 211 -1.16 18.96 4.58
CA LEU A 211 -2.49 19.61 4.63
C LEU A 211 -2.96 19.79 6.07
N ILE A 212 -2.83 18.76 6.90
CA ILE A 212 -3.16 18.83 8.34
C ILE A 212 -2.30 19.90 9.04
N LYS A 213 -0.99 19.92 8.79
CA LYS A 213 -0.08 20.92 9.37
C LYS A 213 -0.44 22.36 8.96
N LYS A 214 -0.75 22.56 7.68
CA LYS A 214 -1.20 23.87 7.18
C LYS A 214 -2.51 24.30 7.81
N ALA A 215 -3.47 23.40 7.91
CA ALA A 215 -4.76 23.67 8.54
C ALA A 215 -4.62 24.00 10.03
N GLN A 216 -3.75 23.30 10.76
CA GLN A 216 -3.42 23.61 12.16
C GLN A 216 -2.85 25.02 12.32
N HIS A 217 -1.94 25.43 11.42
CA HIS A 217 -1.35 26.76 11.43
C HIS A 217 -2.42 27.83 11.17
N LEU A 218 -3.22 27.66 10.12
CA LEU A 218 -4.29 28.59 9.77
C LEU A 218 -5.37 28.70 10.86
N ALA A 219 -5.70 27.61 11.53
CA ALA A 219 -6.63 27.59 12.64
C ALA A 219 -6.10 28.40 13.84
N GLN A 220 -4.79 28.31 14.12
CA GLN A 220 -4.14 29.09 15.19
C GLN A 220 -4.15 30.60 14.89
N GLU A 221 -3.96 30.99 13.62
CA GLU A 221 -3.99 32.40 13.18
C GLU A 221 -5.40 32.98 13.16
N ASN A 222 -6.44 32.12 13.07
CA ASN A 222 -7.84 32.54 13.06
C ASN A 222 -8.63 31.90 14.21
N PRO A 223 -8.75 32.54 15.38
CA PRO A 223 -9.46 32.01 16.55
C PRO A 223 -10.94 31.67 16.33
N THR A 224 -11.56 32.27 15.31
CA THR A 224 -12.98 32.02 14.97
C THR A 224 -13.16 30.88 13.96
N SER A 225 -12.07 30.26 13.51
CA SER A 225 -12.15 29.15 12.57
C SER A 225 -12.92 27.97 13.15
N ILE A 226 -13.78 27.35 12.31
CA ILE A 226 -14.50 26.13 12.65
C ILE A 226 -13.54 24.96 12.97
N LEU A 227 -12.32 24.99 12.41
CA LEU A 227 -11.29 23.98 12.65
C LEU A 227 -10.78 23.96 14.09
N ASN A 228 -11.00 25.03 14.87
CA ASN A 228 -10.66 25.06 16.29
C ASN A 228 -11.64 24.29 17.19
N GLN A 229 -12.79 23.85 16.64
CA GLN A 229 -13.83 23.15 17.39
C GLN A 229 -13.63 21.63 17.46
N TYR A 230 -12.77 21.08 16.59
CA TYR A 230 -12.57 19.65 16.44
C TYR A 230 -11.08 19.31 16.24
N PRO A 231 -10.64 18.07 16.53
CA PRO A 231 -9.33 17.61 16.10
C PRO A 231 -9.20 17.72 14.58
N ILE A 232 -8.09 18.27 14.09
CA ILE A 232 -7.86 18.45 12.65
C ILE A 232 -7.41 17.10 12.07
N THR A 233 -8.33 16.44 11.38
CA THR A 233 -8.14 15.21 10.61
C THR A 233 -8.57 15.44 9.16
N VAL A 234 -8.34 14.47 8.28
CA VAL A 234 -8.81 14.54 6.88
C VAL A 234 -10.33 14.70 6.84
N GLU A 235 -11.06 13.93 7.64
CA GLU A 235 -12.51 13.96 7.71
C GLU A 235 -13.02 15.34 8.14
N THR A 236 -12.44 15.92 9.19
CA THR A 236 -12.86 17.24 9.69
C THR A 236 -12.50 18.36 8.72
N LEU A 237 -11.40 18.24 7.96
CA LEU A 237 -11.06 19.16 6.89
C LEU A 237 -12.08 19.11 5.74
N CYS A 238 -12.45 17.91 5.29
CA CYS A 238 -13.47 17.73 4.26
C CYS A 238 -14.84 18.23 4.71
N ASP A 239 -15.20 18.02 5.99
CA ASP A 239 -16.46 18.51 6.54
C ASP A 239 -16.49 20.03 6.71
N ALA A 240 -15.37 20.66 7.07
CA ALA A 240 -15.25 22.09 7.16
C ALA A 240 -15.36 22.76 5.77
N ASP A 241 -14.74 22.17 4.75
CA ASP A 241 -14.84 22.62 3.36
C ASP A 241 -16.29 22.59 2.86
N ARG A 242 -16.99 21.47 3.05
CA ARG A 242 -18.42 21.35 2.70
C ARG A 242 -19.31 22.37 3.38
N LYS A 243 -19.02 22.77 4.63
CA LYS A 243 -19.77 23.76 5.38
C LYS A 243 -19.42 25.20 5.00
N SER A 244 -18.25 25.43 4.39
CA SER A 244 -17.82 26.76 3.97
C SER A 244 -18.36 27.16 2.59
N VAL A 245 -18.94 26.24 1.85
CA VAL A 245 -19.49 26.45 0.48
C VAL A 245 -20.98 26.84 0.51
N VAL A 246 -21.56 27.12 1.68
CA VAL A 246 -22.97 27.57 1.82
C VAL A 246 -23.02 29.04 2.15
#